data_ffb6da7573e144fda851f69706e798de
#
_entry.id   ffb6da7573e144fda851f69706e798de
#
_cell.length_a   1.000
_cell.length_b   1.000
_cell.length_c   1.000
_cell.angle_alpha   90.00
_cell.angle_beta   90.00
_cell.angle_gamma   90.00
#
_symmetry.space_group_name_H-M   'P 1'
#
loop_
_entity.id
_entity.type
_entity.pdbx_description
1 polymer ?
#
loop_
_entity_poly.entity_id
_entity_poly.type
_entity_poly.pdbx_seq_one_letter_code
_entity_poly.pdbx_strand_id
1 'polypeptide(L)'
;RVKVIANIKTIDDNGQEISISKDIISKIQDVEFQQTLFKDYIAERKITDCDFDQIKKIDAEINVNINYDVYDKYRRYSIKWVKWDNFLSYGENNFFDFTTLEGLVLLNGAPANQTGKTTFAIDLIHYLLFGKCSNGKADVNSKIFNKHIPECTSVKVEGCINIEGVDYVIRRTLSRPALEKRTAKSKITSTLEYFKVIGDNDYESLKDVDSDTADESLNEASVQDTNKVIKEALGRESDFDLIICATAKNLDELIDKKDTER
;
A
#
# COMPACT_ATOMS: atom_id res chain seq x y z
N ARG A 1 -8.67 8.30 -13.40
CA ARG A 1 -7.90 8.87 -12.26
C ARG A 1 -8.66 8.49 -11.00
N VAL A 2 -8.26 7.39 -10.35
CA VAL A 2 -8.65 7.18 -8.96
C VAL A 2 -7.90 8.25 -8.17
N LYS A 3 -8.50 9.43 -8.03
CA LYS A 3 -8.11 10.32 -6.97
C LYS A 3 -8.63 9.69 -5.69
N VAL A 4 -7.79 8.96 -4.96
CA VAL A 4 -7.97 8.81 -3.53
C VAL A 4 -7.70 10.19 -2.95
N ILE A 5 -8.69 11.06 -3.08
CA ILE A 5 -8.72 12.28 -2.32
C ILE A 5 -9.26 11.82 -0.97
N ALA A 6 -8.38 11.61 0.00
CA ALA A 6 -8.77 11.78 1.39
C ALA A 6 -9.02 13.27 1.61
N ASN A 7 -10.04 13.80 0.96
CA ASN A 7 -10.70 15.00 1.43
C ASN A 7 -11.53 14.55 2.62
N ILE A 8 -10.93 14.58 3.79
CA ILE A 8 -11.70 14.68 5.02
C ILE A 8 -12.34 16.06 4.90
N LYS A 9 -13.56 16.11 4.39
CA LYS A 9 -14.40 17.29 4.45
C LYS A 9 -14.91 17.34 5.89
N THR A 10 -14.26 18.10 6.72
CA THR A 10 -14.83 18.52 8.00
C THR A 10 -15.77 19.67 7.66
N ILE A 11 -17.03 19.53 8.01
CA ILE A 11 -18.01 20.59 7.95
C ILE A 11 -17.96 21.28 9.32
N ASP A 12 -17.76 22.60 9.36
CA ASP A 12 -17.88 23.37 10.58
C ASP A 12 -19.34 23.45 11.06
N ASP A 13 -19.56 23.96 12.26
CA ASP A 13 -20.90 24.12 12.85
C ASP A 13 -21.81 25.04 12.01
N ASN A 14 -21.28 25.76 11.02
CA ASN A 14 -21.99 26.63 10.08
C ASN A 14 -22.22 25.99 8.70
N GLY A 15 -21.81 24.73 8.50
CA GLY A 15 -22.00 24.00 7.25
C GLY A 15 -21.00 24.36 6.15
N GLN A 16 -19.87 25.04 6.47
CA GLN A 16 -18.81 25.32 5.50
C GLN A 16 -17.79 24.19 5.43
N GLU A 17 -17.41 23.81 4.21
CA GLU A 17 -16.37 22.80 3.97
C GLU A 17 -14.99 23.36 4.37
N ILE A 18 -14.36 22.74 5.36
CA ILE A 18 -12.97 23.00 5.71
C ILE A 18 -12.10 22.00 4.93
N SER A 19 -11.36 22.46 3.93
CA SER A 19 -10.33 21.65 3.30
C SER A 19 -9.08 21.65 4.19
N ILE A 20 -8.69 20.46 4.68
CA ILE A 20 -7.40 20.30 5.35
C ILE A 20 -6.31 20.41 4.30
N SER A 21 -5.71 21.59 4.16
CA SER A 21 -4.59 21.85 3.26
C SER A 21 -3.27 21.35 3.86
N LYS A 22 -2.23 21.18 3.02
CA LYS A 22 -0.86 20.88 3.49
C LYS A 22 -0.39 21.87 4.56
N ASP A 23 -0.87 23.13 4.51
CA ASP A 23 -0.54 24.19 5.47
C ASP A 23 -1.10 23.90 6.87
N ILE A 24 -2.22 23.20 6.99
CA ILE A 24 -2.76 22.82 8.31
C ILE A 24 -1.95 21.70 8.92
N ILE A 25 -1.52 20.73 8.13
CA ILE A 25 -0.68 19.62 8.61
C ILE A 25 0.68 20.16 9.10
N SER A 26 1.31 21.06 8.36
CA SER A 26 2.56 21.69 8.80
C SER A 26 2.39 22.54 10.07
N LYS A 27 1.23 23.22 10.23
CA LYS A 27 0.91 23.95 11.45
C LYS A 27 0.67 23.04 12.65
N ILE A 28 0.07 21.85 12.46
CA ILE A 28 -0.10 20.88 13.56
C ILE A 28 1.25 20.36 14.08
N GLN A 29 2.29 20.36 13.26
CA GLN A 29 3.65 19.98 13.65
C GLN A 29 4.39 21.11 14.39
N ASP A 30 3.87 22.33 14.34
CA ASP A 30 4.44 23.48 15.06
C ASP A 30 4.09 23.42 16.55
N VAL A 31 5.13 23.37 17.39
CA VAL A 31 4.99 23.25 18.85
C VAL A 31 4.22 24.43 19.47
N GLU A 32 4.41 25.66 18.95
CA GLU A 32 3.67 26.82 19.43
C GLU A 32 2.19 26.74 19.11
N PHE A 33 1.87 26.21 17.90
CA PHE A 33 0.49 25.97 17.49
C PHE A 33 -0.17 24.88 18.33
N GLN A 34 0.53 23.76 18.60
CA GLN A 34 0.05 22.70 19.49
C GLN A 34 -0.27 23.22 20.88
N GLN A 35 0.62 24.04 21.46
CA GLN A 35 0.42 24.63 22.78
C GLN A 35 -0.77 25.59 22.80
N THR A 36 -1.04 26.30 21.71
CA THR A 36 -2.21 27.17 21.58
C THR A 36 -3.49 26.34 21.57
N LEU A 37 -3.53 25.26 20.78
CA LEU A 37 -4.65 24.34 20.75
C LEU A 37 -4.92 23.70 22.11
N PHE A 38 -3.90 23.32 22.86
CA PHE A 38 -4.06 22.81 24.22
C PHE A 38 -4.68 23.84 25.17
N LYS A 39 -4.24 25.11 25.10
CA LYS A 39 -4.84 26.18 25.91
C LYS A 39 -6.32 26.37 25.58
N ASP A 40 -6.64 26.44 24.31
CA ASP A 40 -8.02 26.63 23.84
C ASP A 40 -8.91 25.45 24.27
N TYR A 41 -8.43 24.21 24.13
CA TYR A 41 -9.14 23.02 24.59
C TYR A 41 -9.38 23.01 26.09
N ILE A 42 -8.37 23.35 26.92
CA ILE A 42 -8.51 23.44 28.38
C ILE A 42 -9.53 24.50 28.77
N ALA A 43 -9.49 25.66 28.09
CA ALA A 43 -10.41 26.77 28.35
C ALA A 43 -11.86 26.41 27.97
N GLU A 44 -12.05 25.81 26.78
CA GLU A 44 -13.36 25.38 26.28
C GLU A 44 -13.99 24.32 27.20
N ARG A 45 -13.21 23.34 27.62
CA ARG A 45 -13.65 22.25 28.51
C ARG A 45 -13.71 22.66 29.98
N LYS A 46 -13.30 23.90 30.33
CA LYS A 46 -13.27 24.41 31.69
C LYS A 46 -12.48 23.51 32.68
N ILE A 47 -11.39 22.94 32.20
CA ILE A 47 -10.52 22.07 33.01
C ILE A 47 -9.71 22.99 33.95
N THR A 48 -9.95 22.87 35.26
CA THR A 48 -9.32 23.74 36.29
C THR A 48 -8.16 23.04 37.03
N ASP A 49 -8.09 21.72 36.97
CA ASP A 49 -7.08 20.88 37.63
C ASP A 49 -6.07 20.37 36.59
N CYS A 50 -5.31 21.30 36.00
CA CYS A 50 -4.34 21.01 34.95
C CYS A 50 -3.11 21.91 35.08
N ASP A 51 -1.94 21.29 35.23
CA ASP A 51 -0.66 21.96 35.18
C ASP A 51 -0.21 22.13 33.71
N PHE A 52 -0.49 23.31 33.16
CA PHE A 52 -0.17 23.61 31.76
C PHE A 52 1.36 23.68 31.52
N ASP A 53 2.16 24.05 32.51
CA ASP A 53 3.62 24.09 32.36
C ASP A 53 4.21 22.66 32.31
N GLN A 54 3.60 21.73 33.03
CA GLN A 54 3.97 20.34 32.94
C GLN A 54 3.57 19.73 31.57
N ILE A 55 2.39 20.06 31.06
CA ILE A 55 1.96 19.62 29.70
C ILE A 55 2.94 20.12 28.65
N LYS A 56 3.35 21.40 28.72
CA LYS A 56 4.33 21.95 27.77
C LYS A 56 5.67 21.23 27.80
N LYS A 57 6.15 20.83 28.98
CA LYS A 57 7.39 20.05 29.08
C LYS A 57 7.27 18.69 28.44
N ILE A 58 6.17 17.97 28.71
CA ILE A 58 5.90 16.67 28.14
C ILE A 58 5.76 16.78 26.62
N ASP A 59 5.04 17.79 26.13
CA ASP A 59 4.87 18.04 24.71
C ASP A 59 6.21 18.32 24.01
N ALA A 60 7.05 19.14 24.60
CA ALA A 60 8.38 19.40 24.08
C ALA A 60 9.28 18.16 24.08
N GLU A 61 9.25 17.33 25.13
CA GLU A 61 9.99 16.07 25.19
C GLU A 61 9.51 15.06 24.14
N ILE A 62 8.20 14.97 23.92
CA ILE A 62 7.60 14.14 22.89
C ILE A 62 8.05 14.61 21.50
N ASN A 63 7.95 15.92 21.21
CA ASN A 63 8.30 16.50 19.91
C ASN A 63 9.80 16.32 19.57
N VAL A 64 10.69 16.34 20.55
CA VAL A 64 12.12 16.03 20.33
C VAL A 64 12.32 14.56 19.90
N ASN A 65 11.50 13.66 20.40
CA ASN A 65 11.59 12.24 20.13
C ASN A 65 10.76 11.79 18.91
N ILE A 66 9.85 12.64 18.42
CA ILE A 66 9.10 12.35 17.18
C ILE A 66 10.01 12.61 15.99
N ASN A 67 10.38 11.54 15.30
CA ASN A 67 11.03 11.65 14.01
C ASN A 67 9.94 11.92 12.95
N TYR A 68 9.67 13.19 12.66
CA TYR A 68 8.69 13.61 11.64
C TYR A 68 9.05 13.11 10.25
N ASP A 69 10.33 12.83 9.96
CA ASP A 69 10.76 12.20 8.71
C ASP A 69 10.15 10.80 8.52
N VAL A 70 9.72 10.15 9.59
CA VAL A 70 8.98 8.86 9.50
C VAL A 70 7.55 9.08 9.02
N TYR A 71 6.94 10.23 9.34
CA TYR A 71 5.56 10.56 8.93
C TYR A 71 5.50 11.17 7.53
N ASP A 72 6.56 11.81 7.06
CA ASP A 72 6.70 12.26 5.66
C ASP A 72 6.78 11.09 4.67
N LYS A 73 6.92 9.86 5.17
CA LYS A 73 6.94 8.63 4.36
C LYS A 73 5.57 8.14 3.90
N TYR A 74 4.46 8.74 4.30
CA TYR A 74 3.15 8.47 3.71
C TYR A 74 3.03 9.16 2.34
N ARG A 75 3.80 8.67 1.39
CA ARG A 75 3.75 9.15 0.02
C ARG A 75 2.40 8.76 -0.59
N ARG A 76 1.76 9.73 -1.23
CA ARG A 76 0.56 9.44 -2.01
C ARG A 76 0.97 8.63 -3.23
N TYR A 77 0.45 7.45 -3.34
CA TYR A 77 0.64 6.64 -4.54
C TYR A 77 -0.69 6.20 -5.13
N SER A 78 -0.67 5.91 -6.42
CA SER A 78 -1.78 5.31 -7.14
C SER A 78 -1.25 4.17 -8.01
N ILE A 79 -2.04 3.12 -8.15
CA ILE A 79 -1.72 2.03 -9.07
C ILE A 79 -2.24 2.44 -10.44
N LYS A 80 -1.39 2.46 -11.46
CA LYS A 80 -1.76 2.77 -12.83
C LYS A 80 -2.33 1.56 -13.54
N TRP A 81 -1.59 0.46 -13.53
CA TRP A 81 -2.02 -0.79 -14.16
C TRP A 81 -1.38 -2.00 -13.47
N VAL A 82 -1.97 -3.17 -13.70
CA VAL A 82 -1.48 -4.47 -13.25
C VAL A 82 -1.64 -5.50 -14.37
N LYS A 83 -0.61 -6.33 -14.55
CA LYS A 83 -0.59 -7.48 -15.44
C LYS A 83 -0.20 -8.73 -14.66
N TRP A 84 -0.85 -9.86 -14.93
CA TRP A 84 -0.53 -11.09 -14.21
C TRP A 84 -0.80 -12.35 -15.01
N ASP A 85 0.01 -13.37 -14.74
CA ASP A 85 -0.08 -14.69 -15.36
C ASP A 85 -0.05 -15.77 -14.27
N ASN A 86 -0.96 -16.73 -14.38
CA ASN A 86 -1.04 -17.94 -13.56
C ASN A 86 -1.13 -17.71 -12.05
N PHE A 87 -1.65 -16.55 -11.64
CA PHE A 87 -1.75 -16.15 -10.25
C PHE A 87 -3.03 -16.68 -9.60
N LEU A 88 -2.90 -17.57 -8.62
CA LEU A 88 -3.99 -18.20 -7.86
C LEU A 88 -5.02 -18.89 -8.77
N SER A 89 -6.18 -18.29 -9.00
CA SER A 89 -7.25 -18.82 -9.85
C SER A 89 -7.23 -18.27 -11.27
N TYR A 90 -6.37 -17.32 -11.58
CA TYR A 90 -6.27 -16.70 -12.89
C TYR A 90 -5.25 -17.43 -13.77
N GLY A 91 -5.57 -17.61 -15.04
CA GLY A 91 -4.67 -18.12 -16.07
C GLY A 91 -3.69 -17.08 -16.60
N GLU A 92 -3.37 -17.14 -17.88
CA GLU A 92 -2.41 -16.26 -18.53
C GLU A 92 -3.07 -15.02 -19.15
N ASN A 93 -2.24 -14.02 -19.47
CA ASN A 93 -2.59 -12.81 -20.23
C ASN A 93 -3.69 -11.94 -19.57
N ASN A 94 -3.66 -11.81 -18.25
CA ASN A 94 -4.56 -10.88 -17.56
C ASN A 94 -3.92 -9.49 -17.46
N PHE A 95 -4.73 -8.47 -17.70
CA PHE A 95 -4.33 -7.07 -17.61
C PHE A 95 -5.49 -6.22 -17.11
N PHE A 96 -5.19 -5.21 -16.31
CA PHE A 96 -6.16 -4.24 -15.87
C PHE A 96 -5.53 -2.84 -15.73
N ASP A 97 -6.18 -1.85 -16.35
CA ASP A 97 -5.80 -0.45 -16.30
C ASP A 97 -6.69 0.31 -15.31
N PHE A 98 -6.11 0.70 -14.17
CA PHE A 98 -6.81 1.47 -13.13
C PHE A 98 -6.98 2.94 -13.49
N THR A 99 -6.24 3.46 -14.47
CA THR A 99 -6.36 4.87 -14.89
C THR A 99 -7.69 5.18 -15.56
N THR A 100 -8.39 4.14 -16.01
CA THR A 100 -9.72 4.22 -16.62
C THR A 100 -10.86 4.32 -15.60
N LEU A 101 -10.55 4.12 -14.31
CA LEU A 101 -11.56 4.14 -13.25
C LEU A 101 -11.73 5.55 -12.68
N GLU A 102 -12.99 5.93 -12.45
CA GLU A 102 -13.36 7.18 -11.80
C GLU A 102 -14.41 6.95 -10.70
N GLY A 103 -14.24 7.65 -9.57
CA GLY A 103 -15.20 7.61 -8.47
C GLY A 103 -15.32 6.25 -7.78
N LEU A 104 -16.54 5.91 -7.34
CA LEU A 104 -16.82 4.65 -6.67
C LEU A 104 -17.06 3.53 -7.71
N VAL A 105 -16.25 2.50 -7.63
CA VAL A 105 -16.31 1.36 -8.56
C VAL A 105 -16.80 0.11 -7.85
N LEU A 106 -17.84 -0.54 -8.41
CA LEU A 106 -18.36 -1.81 -7.93
C LEU A 106 -17.76 -2.96 -8.74
N LEU A 107 -16.99 -3.84 -8.07
CA LEU A 107 -16.48 -5.06 -8.66
C LEU A 107 -17.51 -6.19 -8.54
N ASN A 108 -18.11 -6.56 -9.67
CA ASN A 108 -19.08 -7.65 -9.75
C ASN A 108 -18.46 -8.90 -10.38
N GLY A 109 -18.98 -10.07 -10.02
CA GLY A 109 -18.57 -11.35 -10.61
C GLY A 109 -19.80 -12.15 -11.05
N ALA A 110 -19.70 -12.82 -12.19
CA ALA A 110 -20.71 -13.73 -12.70
C ALA A 110 -20.14 -15.15 -12.88
N PRO A 111 -20.59 -16.15 -12.10
CA PRO A 111 -21.57 -16.09 -11.00
C PRO A 111 -21.09 -15.28 -9.78
N ALA A 112 -22.00 -14.95 -8.87
CA ALA A 112 -21.72 -14.01 -7.76
C ALA A 112 -20.57 -14.42 -6.83
N ASN A 113 -20.30 -15.73 -6.68
CA ASN A 113 -19.25 -16.26 -5.82
C ASN A 113 -18.19 -17.04 -6.60
N GLN A 114 -17.00 -17.18 -6.03
CA GLN A 114 -15.87 -17.95 -6.60
C GLN A 114 -15.33 -17.45 -7.95
N THR A 115 -15.54 -16.18 -8.28
CA THR A 115 -15.08 -15.56 -9.52
C THR A 115 -13.75 -14.82 -9.40
N GLY A 116 -13.03 -15.00 -8.30
CA GLY A 116 -11.71 -14.38 -8.11
C GLY A 116 -11.73 -12.88 -7.74
N LYS A 117 -12.88 -12.29 -7.32
CA LYS A 117 -12.96 -10.87 -6.94
C LYS A 117 -11.95 -10.49 -5.86
N THR A 118 -11.90 -11.25 -4.77
CA THR A 118 -10.95 -11.05 -3.68
C THR A 118 -9.51 -11.23 -4.16
N THR A 119 -9.28 -12.24 -5.00
CA THR A 119 -7.97 -12.50 -5.62
C THR A 119 -7.49 -11.32 -6.45
N PHE A 120 -8.37 -10.69 -7.24
CA PHE A 120 -8.05 -9.51 -8.03
C PHE A 120 -7.88 -8.25 -7.16
N ALA A 121 -8.91 -7.92 -6.36
CA ALA A 121 -8.95 -6.63 -5.67
C ALA A 121 -8.01 -6.55 -4.45
N ILE A 122 -7.69 -7.69 -3.83
CA ILE A 122 -6.93 -7.74 -2.58
C ILE A 122 -5.63 -8.51 -2.77
N ASP A 123 -5.68 -9.83 -3.05
CA ASP A 123 -4.49 -10.68 -3.06
C ASP A 123 -3.47 -10.26 -4.12
N LEU A 124 -3.93 -9.89 -5.32
CA LEU A 124 -3.07 -9.47 -6.43
C LEU A 124 -2.32 -8.18 -6.09
N ILE A 125 -3.04 -7.18 -5.57
CA ILE A 125 -2.46 -5.91 -5.18
C ILE A 125 -1.49 -6.09 -4.01
N HIS A 126 -1.90 -6.84 -3.00
CA HIS A 126 -1.06 -7.18 -1.85
C HIS A 126 0.23 -7.89 -2.27
N TYR A 127 0.10 -8.85 -3.19
CA TYR A 127 1.25 -9.56 -3.71
C TYR A 127 2.17 -8.66 -4.53
N LEU A 128 1.62 -7.80 -5.39
CA LEU A 128 2.40 -6.81 -6.14
C LEU A 128 3.22 -5.93 -5.20
N LEU A 129 2.59 -5.33 -4.18
CA LEU A 129 3.23 -4.36 -3.30
C LEU A 129 4.17 -5.01 -2.29
N PHE A 130 3.74 -6.08 -1.63
CA PHE A 130 4.43 -6.63 -0.45
C PHE A 130 4.98 -8.06 -0.64
N GLY A 131 4.69 -8.71 -1.78
CA GLY A 131 5.12 -10.09 -2.05
C GLY A 131 4.39 -11.16 -1.22
N LYS A 132 3.21 -10.81 -0.67
CA LYS A 132 2.39 -11.70 0.14
C LYS A 132 0.93 -11.61 -0.31
N CYS A 133 0.12 -12.62 0.00
CA CYS A 133 -1.32 -12.54 -0.13
C CYS A 133 -1.96 -12.16 1.21
N SER A 134 -3.14 -11.53 1.18
CA SER A 134 -3.86 -11.01 2.35
C SER A 134 -4.13 -12.07 3.43
N ASN A 135 -4.18 -13.34 3.08
CA ASN A 135 -4.40 -14.45 4.01
C ASN A 135 -3.13 -14.93 4.73
N GLY A 136 -2.04 -14.20 4.65
CA GLY A 136 -0.88 -14.11 5.54
C GLY A 136 -0.25 -15.37 6.11
N LYS A 137 -0.46 -16.56 5.56
CA LYS A 137 0.17 -17.79 6.09
C LYS A 137 1.51 -18.02 5.43
N ALA A 138 2.50 -18.27 6.28
CA ALA A 138 3.84 -18.70 5.88
C ALA A 138 3.78 -19.81 4.83
N ASP A 139 4.75 -19.83 3.93
CA ASP A 139 4.85 -20.76 2.81
C ASP A 139 3.91 -20.47 1.62
N VAL A 140 3.81 -19.20 1.31
CA VAL A 140 2.88 -18.69 0.31
C VAL A 140 3.25 -19.04 -1.11
N ASN A 141 4.56 -19.14 -1.42
CA ASN A 141 5.03 -19.28 -2.81
C ASN A 141 4.47 -20.52 -3.53
N SER A 142 4.34 -21.65 -2.85
CA SER A 142 3.77 -22.85 -3.45
C SER A 142 2.26 -22.75 -3.73
N LYS A 143 1.55 -21.91 -2.97
CA LYS A 143 0.10 -21.74 -3.04
C LYS A 143 -0.32 -20.68 -4.06
N ILE A 144 0.59 -19.84 -4.52
CA ILE A 144 0.34 -18.78 -5.50
C ILE A 144 0.15 -19.34 -6.91
N PHE A 145 0.82 -20.45 -7.25
CA PHE A 145 0.65 -21.08 -8.53
C PHE A 145 -0.79 -21.53 -8.78
N ASN A 146 -1.26 -21.33 -10.01
CA ASN A 146 -2.60 -21.74 -10.39
C ASN A 146 -2.79 -23.25 -10.17
N LYS A 147 -3.78 -23.60 -9.35
CA LYS A 147 -4.09 -24.99 -9.00
C LYS A 147 -4.84 -25.73 -10.11
N HIS A 148 -5.49 -24.99 -11.00
CA HIS A 148 -6.23 -25.53 -12.14
C HIS A 148 -5.33 -25.82 -13.34
N ILE A 149 -4.07 -25.35 -13.29
CA ILE A 149 -3.04 -25.58 -14.33
C ILE A 149 -1.80 -26.20 -13.63
N PRO A 150 -1.82 -27.51 -13.32
CA PRO A 150 -0.74 -28.18 -12.59
C PRO A 150 0.63 -28.10 -13.27
N GLU A 151 0.65 -28.08 -14.60
CA GLU A 151 1.83 -27.94 -15.46
C GLU A 151 2.43 -26.53 -15.43
N CYS A 152 1.73 -25.54 -14.92
CA CYS A 152 2.23 -24.17 -14.80
C CYS A 152 3.60 -24.14 -14.10
N THR A 153 4.59 -23.56 -14.75
CA THR A 153 5.98 -23.45 -14.26
C THR A 153 6.32 -22.09 -13.73
N SER A 154 5.54 -21.07 -14.06
CA SER A 154 5.80 -19.69 -13.62
C SER A 154 4.52 -18.94 -13.26
N VAL A 155 4.67 -18.02 -12.33
CA VAL A 155 3.68 -17.00 -12.00
C VAL A 155 4.37 -15.65 -12.18
N LYS A 156 3.73 -14.73 -12.87
CA LYS A 156 4.24 -13.36 -13.05
C LYS A 156 3.19 -12.37 -12.60
N VAL A 157 3.59 -11.41 -11.79
CA VAL A 157 2.78 -10.24 -11.42
C VAL A 157 3.63 -9.00 -11.62
N GLU A 158 3.13 -8.09 -12.43
CA GLU A 158 3.79 -6.87 -12.81
C GLU A 158 2.81 -5.71 -12.71
N GLY A 159 3.27 -4.55 -12.26
CA GLY A 159 2.41 -3.38 -12.19
C GLY A 159 3.19 -2.09 -12.06
N CYS A 160 2.52 -1.00 -12.45
CA CYS A 160 3.05 0.34 -12.32
C CYS A 160 2.33 1.08 -11.20
N ILE A 161 3.12 1.73 -10.38
CA ILE A 161 2.67 2.57 -9.27
C ILE A 161 3.22 3.99 -9.53
N ASN A 162 2.35 4.98 -9.47
CA ASN A 162 2.76 6.38 -9.50
C ASN A 162 2.88 6.90 -8.07
N ILE A 163 4.06 7.34 -7.68
CA ILE A 163 4.34 7.96 -6.38
C ILE A 163 4.72 9.42 -6.63
N GLU A 164 3.88 10.36 -6.22
CA GLU A 164 4.13 11.81 -6.33
C GLU A 164 4.54 12.29 -7.74
N GLY A 165 3.96 11.68 -8.78
CA GLY A 165 4.21 12.04 -10.17
C GLY A 165 5.33 11.25 -10.84
N VAL A 166 5.99 10.34 -10.13
CA VAL A 166 7.02 9.44 -10.67
C VAL A 166 6.48 8.03 -10.78
N ASP A 167 6.72 7.37 -11.90
CA ASP A 167 6.28 6.01 -12.15
C ASP A 167 7.32 4.99 -11.67
N TYR A 168 6.83 3.94 -11.02
CA TYR A 168 7.63 2.82 -10.56
C TYR A 168 7.04 1.51 -11.06
N VAL A 169 7.84 0.69 -11.70
CA VAL A 169 7.44 -0.64 -12.17
C VAL A 169 7.96 -1.69 -11.21
N ILE A 170 7.06 -2.52 -10.70
CA ILE A 170 7.38 -3.68 -9.86
C ILE A 170 7.05 -4.94 -10.65
N ARG A 171 8.00 -5.88 -10.72
CA ARG A 171 7.80 -7.17 -11.37
C ARG A 171 8.22 -8.29 -10.44
N ARG A 172 7.28 -9.18 -10.12
CA ARG A 172 7.51 -10.37 -9.28
C ARG A 172 7.29 -11.62 -10.09
N THR A 173 8.28 -12.50 -10.10
CA THR A 173 8.18 -13.77 -10.79
C THR A 173 8.50 -14.92 -9.83
N LEU A 174 7.64 -15.93 -9.82
CA LEU A 174 7.91 -17.22 -9.19
C LEU A 174 8.09 -18.27 -10.28
N SER A 175 9.10 -19.11 -10.11
CA SER A 175 9.38 -20.20 -11.05
C SER A 175 9.58 -21.51 -10.29
N ARG A 176 9.06 -22.60 -10.88
CA ARG A 176 9.22 -23.97 -10.38
C ARG A 176 9.52 -24.93 -11.53
N PRO A 177 10.14 -26.06 -11.28
CA PRO A 177 10.40 -27.06 -12.33
C PRO A 177 9.11 -27.53 -13.02
N ALA A 178 9.24 -28.03 -14.26
CA ALA A 178 8.15 -28.69 -14.99
C ALA A 178 7.59 -29.88 -14.19
N LEU A 179 6.33 -30.21 -14.40
CA LEU A 179 5.58 -31.16 -13.57
C LEU A 179 6.30 -32.52 -13.44
N GLU A 180 6.84 -33.04 -14.54
CA GLU A 180 7.55 -34.33 -14.59
C GLU A 180 8.89 -34.31 -13.80
N LYS A 181 9.46 -33.15 -13.58
CA LYS A 181 10.73 -32.96 -12.84
C LYS A 181 10.51 -32.54 -11.38
N ARG A 182 9.26 -32.41 -10.93
CA ARG A 182 8.96 -32.00 -9.56
C ARG A 182 9.17 -33.15 -8.58
N THR A 183 9.90 -32.86 -7.54
CA THR A 183 10.12 -33.75 -6.41
C THR A 183 9.77 -33.01 -5.11
N ALA A 184 9.68 -33.71 -3.99
CA ALA A 184 9.47 -33.10 -2.68
C ALA A 184 10.57 -32.08 -2.30
N LYS A 185 11.74 -32.15 -2.96
CA LYS A 185 12.89 -31.24 -2.75
C LYS A 185 12.98 -30.11 -3.79
N SER A 186 12.05 -30.04 -4.75
CA SER A 186 12.05 -29.00 -5.76
C SER A 186 11.85 -27.62 -5.14
N LYS A 187 12.77 -26.72 -5.41
CA LYS A 187 12.73 -25.35 -4.90
C LYS A 187 11.95 -24.45 -5.87
N ILE A 188 11.20 -23.52 -5.29
CA ILE A 188 10.60 -22.40 -6.00
C ILE A 188 11.61 -21.25 -5.93
N THR A 189 11.95 -20.68 -7.07
CA THR A 189 12.76 -19.46 -7.16
C THR A 189 11.85 -18.25 -7.26
N SER A 190 12.25 -17.17 -6.61
CA SER A 190 11.54 -15.89 -6.63
C SER A 190 12.50 -14.82 -7.14
N THR A 191 12.05 -14.02 -8.10
CA THR A 191 12.73 -12.81 -8.54
C THR A 191 11.83 -11.60 -8.29
N LEU A 192 12.46 -10.47 -8.03
CA LEU A 192 11.80 -9.18 -7.84
C LEU A 192 12.63 -8.13 -8.55
N GLU A 193 11.98 -7.36 -9.40
CA GLU A 193 12.56 -6.23 -10.11
C GLU A 193 11.77 -4.98 -9.75
N TYR A 194 12.48 -3.87 -9.53
CA TYR A 194 11.91 -2.59 -9.15
C TYR A 194 12.65 -1.48 -9.90
N PHE A 195 11.91 -0.74 -10.72
CA PHE A 195 12.44 0.28 -11.62
C PHE A 195 11.72 1.60 -11.40
N LYS A 196 12.46 2.70 -11.52
CA LYS A 196 11.93 4.05 -11.53
C LYS A 196 11.98 4.60 -12.95
N VAL A 197 10.89 5.20 -13.40
CA VAL A 197 10.77 5.82 -14.72
C VAL A 197 10.17 7.21 -14.57
N ILE A 198 10.89 8.22 -15.03
CA ILE A 198 10.48 9.61 -14.94
C ILE A 198 9.73 9.99 -16.23
N GLY A 199 8.64 10.75 -16.08
CA GLY A 199 7.84 11.23 -17.19
C GLY A 199 6.38 10.82 -17.10
N ASP A 200 5.61 11.21 -18.12
CA ASP A 200 4.22 10.79 -18.28
C ASP A 200 4.19 9.53 -19.15
N ASN A 201 4.17 8.38 -18.50
CA ASN A 201 4.31 7.09 -19.14
C ASN A 201 2.96 6.36 -19.19
N ASP A 202 2.65 5.79 -20.33
CA ASP A 202 1.55 4.84 -20.51
C ASP A 202 2.01 3.38 -20.35
N TYR A 203 1.10 2.43 -20.51
CA TYR A 203 1.44 1.01 -20.43
C TYR A 203 2.42 0.59 -21.53
N GLU A 204 2.26 1.11 -22.75
CA GLU A 204 3.08 0.70 -23.89
C GLU A 204 4.55 1.09 -23.71
N SER A 205 4.82 2.24 -23.08
CA SER A 205 6.18 2.69 -22.75
C SER A 205 6.81 1.94 -21.57
N LEU A 206 6.00 1.37 -20.67
CA LEU A 206 6.47 0.75 -19.43
C LEU A 206 6.48 -0.78 -19.46
N LYS A 207 5.77 -1.41 -20.39
CA LYS A 207 5.59 -2.88 -20.42
C LYS A 207 6.88 -3.70 -20.54
N ASP A 208 7.91 -3.12 -21.18
CA ASP A 208 9.19 -3.78 -21.45
C ASP A 208 10.36 -3.10 -20.72
N VAL A 209 10.07 -2.28 -19.69
CA VAL A 209 11.11 -1.62 -18.90
C VAL A 209 11.98 -2.65 -18.20
N ASP A 210 13.28 -2.44 -18.30
CA ASP A 210 14.35 -3.25 -17.67
C ASP A 210 15.45 -2.34 -17.08
N SER A 211 16.56 -2.93 -16.65
CA SER A 211 17.67 -2.19 -16.06
C SER A 211 18.36 -1.22 -17.01
N ASP A 212 18.22 -1.42 -18.32
CA ASP A 212 18.91 -0.62 -19.34
C ASP A 212 18.03 0.54 -19.84
N THR A 213 16.70 0.38 -19.74
CA THR A 213 15.70 1.32 -20.25
C THR A 213 15.04 2.16 -19.15
N ALA A 214 15.16 1.76 -17.88
CA ALA A 214 14.69 2.54 -16.73
C ALA A 214 15.61 3.73 -16.46
N ASP A 215 15.07 4.84 -15.92
CA ASP A 215 15.87 5.96 -15.45
C ASP A 215 16.74 5.56 -14.25
N GLU A 216 16.23 4.67 -13.41
CA GLU A 216 16.94 4.14 -12.25
C GLU A 216 16.49 2.71 -11.93
N SER A 217 17.44 1.79 -11.82
CA SER A 217 17.19 0.45 -11.29
C SER A 217 17.34 0.49 -9.76
N LEU A 218 16.25 0.15 -9.06
CA LEU A 218 16.19 0.10 -7.60
C LEU A 218 16.34 -1.35 -7.07
N ASN A 219 16.88 -2.23 -7.92
CA ASN A 219 17.13 -3.61 -7.57
C ASN A 219 18.32 -3.72 -6.63
N GLU A 220 18.14 -4.40 -5.51
CA GLU A 220 19.18 -4.70 -4.55
C GLU A 220 19.76 -6.11 -4.75
N ALA A 221 20.80 -6.44 -3.98
CA ALA A 221 21.49 -7.73 -4.07
C ALA A 221 20.57 -8.94 -3.78
N SER A 222 19.49 -8.74 -3.07
CA SER A 222 18.50 -9.78 -2.77
C SER A 222 17.06 -9.31 -2.91
N VAL A 223 16.15 -10.26 -3.15
CA VAL A 223 14.68 -10.01 -3.13
C VAL A 223 14.24 -9.39 -1.81
N GLN A 224 14.88 -9.74 -0.70
CA GLN A 224 14.53 -9.21 0.61
C GLN A 224 14.92 -7.74 0.75
N ASP A 225 16.08 -7.36 0.24
CA ASP A 225 16.57 -5.98 0.29
C ASP A 225 15.78 -5.08 -0.67
N THR A 226 15.50 -5.53 -1.89
CA THR A 226 14.59 -4.80 -2.81
C THR A 226 13.19 -4.63 -2.18
N ASN A 227 12.65 -5.64 -1.47
CA ASN A 227 11.39 -5.49 -0.74
C ASN A 227 11.45 -4.43 0.37
N LYS A 228 12.60 -4.21 1.01
CA LYS A 228 12.76 -3.13 2.00
C LYS A 228 12.65 -1.77 1.32
N VAL A 229 13.32 -1.58 0.19
CA VAL A 229 13.25 -0.33 -0.60
C VAL A 229 11.79 -0.04 -0.99
N ILE A 230 11.05 -1.04 -1.48
CA ILE A 230 9.63 -0.89 -1.82
C ILE A 230 8.80 -0.47 -0.59
N LYS A 231 9.03 -1.12 0.57
CA LYS A 231 8.31 -0.79 1.82
C LYS A 231 8.65 0.60 2.33
N GLU A 232 9.87 1.05 2.17
CA GLU A 232 10.26 2.42 2.50
C GLU A 232 9.57 3.45 1.60
N ALA A 233 9.32 3.11 0.34
CA ALA A 233 8.61 3.97 -0.59
C ALA A 233 7.08 3.98 -0.38
N LEU A 234 6.48 2.85 0.00
CA LEU A 234 5.02 2.68 0.09
C LEU A 234 4.46 2.76 1.50
N GLY A 235 5.29 2.59 2.54
CA GLY A 235 4.87 2.45 3.92
C GLY A 235 4.69 0.99 4.36
N ARG A 236 4.11 0.80 5.54
CA ARG A 236 3.97 -0.53 6.14
C ARG A 236 2.77 -1.27 5.58
N GLU A 237 2.92 -2.58 5.42
CA GLU A 237 1.84 -3.50 5.04
C GLU A 237 0.62 -3.38 5.97
N SER A 238 0.86 -3.24 7.29
CA SER A 238 -0.21 -3.06 8.28
C SER A 238 -1.04 -1.80 8.05
N ASP A 239 -0.41 -0.73 7.61
CA ASP A 239 -1.08 0.55 7.38
C ASP A 239 -1.90 0.48 6.08
N PHE A 240 -1.38 -0.21 5.06
CA PHE A 240 -2.13 -0.53 3.86
C PHE A 240 -3.40 -1.33 4.18
N ASP A 241 -3.29 -2.37 5.01
CA ASP A 241 -4.41 -3.22 5.41
C ASP A 241 -5.50 -2.48 6.18
N LEU A 242 -5.10 -1.53 7.03
CA LEU A 242 -6.04 -0.79 7.87
C LEU A 242 -6.71 0.39 7.13
N ILE A 243 -5.94 1.10 6.29
CA ILE A 243 -6.37 2.38 5.73
C ILE A 243 -6.85 2.23 4.28
N ILE A 244 -6.16 1.42 3.48
CA ILE A 244 -6.40 1.32 2.04
C ILE A 244 -7.24 0.09 1.71
N CYS A 245 -6.94 -1.06 2.32
CA CYS A 245 -7.60 -2.33 2.07
C CYS A 245 -8.49 -2.73 3.24
N ALA A 246 -9.55 -1.94 3.52
CA ALA A 246 -10.48 -2.22 4.61
C ALA A 246 -11.31 -3.48 4.32
N THR A 247 -10.97 -4.58 4.96
CA THR A 247 -11.78 -5.81 4.97
C THR A 247 -12.54 -5.94 6.29
N ALA A 248 -13.65 -6.68 6.31
CA ALA A 248 -14.38 -6.94 7.55
C ALA A 248 -13.47 -7.51 8.65
N LYS A 249 -12.56 -8.42 8.28
CA LYS A 249 -11.61 -9.02 9.21
C LYS A 249 -10.65 -7.97 9.81
N ASN A 250 -10.11 -7.08 8.99
CA ASN A 250 -9.18 -6.05 9.45
C ASN A 250 -9.89 -5.04 10.36
N LEU A 251 -11.15 -4.73 10.07
CA LEU A 251 -11.97 -3.87 10.92
C LEU A 251 -12.30 -4.54 12.26
N ASP A 252 -12.66 -5.81 12.28
CA ASP A 252 -12.90 -6.57 13.50
C ASP A 252 -11.63 -6.64 14.37
N GLU A 253 -10.47 -6.93 13.77
CA GLU A 253 -9.18 -6.91 14.46
C GLU A 253 -8.82 -5.52 15.04
N LEU A 254 -9.22 -4.42 14.37
CA LEU A 254 -9.02 -3.07 14.87
C LEU A 254 -9.93 -2.75 16.06
N ILE A 255 -11.18 -3.23 16.02
CA ILE A 255 -12.15 -3.03 17.08
C ILE A 255 -11.75 -3.81 18.34
N ASP A 256 -11.25 -5.02 18.18
CA ASP A 256 -10.85 -5.90 19.28
C ASP A 256 -9.51 -5.55 19.92
N LYS A 257 -8.70 -4.69 19.27
CA LYS A 257 -7.44 -4.22 19.86
C LYS A 257 -7.70 -3.37 21.11
N LYS A 258 -6.87 -3.60 22.14
CA LYS A 258 -6.88 -2.75 23.33
C LYS A 258 -6.48 -1.32 22.97
N ASP A 259 -6.95 -0.35 23.74
CA ASP A 259 -6.68 1.07 23.50
C ASP A 259 -5.16 1.42 23.46
N THR A 260 -4.33 0.59 24.10
CA THR A 260 -2.86 0.72 24.08
C THR A 260 -2.21 0.19 22.78
N GLU A 261 -2.98 -0.49 21.91
CA GLU A 261 -2.51 -1.12 20.67
C GLU A 261 -3.14 -0.50 19.42
N ARG A 262 -4.06 0.45 19.60
CA ARG A 262 -4.70 1.29 18.59
C ARG A 262 -3.89 2.58 18.38
#